data_18750c8debdab80328a0b25892cd7b02
#
_entry.id   18750c8debdab80328a0b25892cd7b02
#
_cell.length_a   1.000
_cell.length_b   1.000
_cell.length_c   1.000
_cell.angle_alpha   90.00
_cell.angle_beta   90.00
_cell.angle_gamma   90.00
#
_symmetry.space_group_name_H-M   'P 1'
#
loop_
_entity.id
_entity.type
_entity.pdbx_description
1 polymer ?
#
loop_
_entity_poly.entity_id
_entity_poly.type
_entity_poly.pdbx_seq_one_letter_code
_entity_poly.pdbx_strand_id
1 'polypeptide(L)'
;SGPHPLAAVAAAAGAEVPEGDAAAAGTLLHGIAPLQSAGPEEVSFLDNRRYAEALAATRAGAVIVHPDMAGRVPSGTRALLAREPYVGWARVAALFHPAPPPRPGVHPSAIVDPEAVVDPSAEIAPLAIIGARAEIGARCRIGPAAVIGDGVVLGADCRVGAHASVSHALLGARVTLHPGARIGQDGFGFATTASGFLAVPQLGRVVLEDDVEIGANSTIDRGSTQDTVVGAGSRLDNL
;
A
#
# COMPACT_ATOMS: atom_id res chain seq x y z
N SER A 1 -5.15 14.78 -7.28
CA SER A 1 -6.34 15.62 -7.27
C SER A 1 -6.02 16.85 -6.40
N GLY A 2 -6.49 17.97 -6.70
CA GLY A 2 -6.23 19.20 -5.98
C GLY A 2 -6.69 20.35 -6.81
N PRO A 3 -6.60 21.60 -6.40
CA PRO A 3 -5.84 22.13 -5.27
C PRO A 3 -6.52 21.89 -3.90
N HIS A 4 -5.71 21.97 -2.84
CA HIS A 4 -6.20 21.88 -1.46
C HIS A 4 -5.83 23.13 -0.68
N PRO A 5 -6.72 23.69 0.15
CA PRO A 5 -6.37 24.83 1.00
C PRO A 5 -5.35 24.41 2.07
N LEU A 6 -4.48 25.33 2.46
CA LEU A 6 -3.43 25.11 3.47
C LEU A 6 -3.99 24.44 4.75
N ALA A 7 -5.17 24.87 5.19
CA ALA A 7 -5.84 24.28 6.36
C ALA A 7 -6.12 22.78 6.20
N ALA A 8 -6.56 22.35 5.00
CA ALA A 8 -6.80 20.94 4.74
C ALA A 8 -5.49 20.14 4.68
N VAL A 9 -4.43 20.73 4.13
CA VAL A 9 -3.10 20.14 4.11
C VAL A 9 -2.52 20.00 5.52
N ALA A 10 -2.65 21.03 6.35
CA ALA A 10 -2.23 21.01 7.76
C ALA A 10 -3.00 19.93 8.55
N ALA A 11 -4.31 19.85 8.38
CA ALA A 11 -5.15 18.83 9.02
C ALA A 11 -4.72 17.41 8.58
N ALA A 12 -4.49 17.19 7.29
CA ALA A 12 -4.01 15.91 6.78
C ALA A 12 -2.64 15.53 7.36
N ALA A 13 -1.73 16.52 7.45
CA ALA A 13 -0.40 16.33 8.06
C ALA A 13 -0.46 16.05 9.56
N GLY A 14 -1.58 16.32 10.24
CA GLY A 14 -1.63 16.40 11.70
C GLY A 14 -0.72 17.49 12.25
N ALA A 15 -0.59 18.60 11.52
CA ALA A 15 0.34 19.68 11.81
C ALA A 15 -0.39 20.92 12.34
N GLU A 16 0.28 21.64 13.24
CA GLU A 16 -0.14 22.95 13.70
C GLU A 16 0.35 24.04 12.72
N VAL A 17 -0.50 25.03 12.44
CA VAL A 17 -0.13 26.22 11.68
C VAL A 17 0.17 27.34 12.69
N PRO A 18 1.39 27.91 12.71
CA PRO A 18 1.70 29.06 13.60
C PRO A 18 0.74 30.22 13.40
N GLU A 19 0.46 30.97 14.47
CA GLU A 19 -0.50 32.10 14.45
C GLU A 19 -0.22 33.11 13.32
N GLY A 20 1.05 33.41 13.04
CA GLY A 20 1.46 34.27 11.94
C GLY A 20 1.07 33.78 10.55
N ASP A 21 0.86 32.48 10.39
CA ASP A 21 0.49 31.82 9.14
C ASP A 21 -1.00 31.46 9.06
N ALA A 22 -1.74 31.59 10.15
CA ALA A 22 -3.16 31.23 10.23
C ALA A 22 -4.03 32.05 9.24
N ALA A 23 -3.68 33.31 8.97
CA ALA A 23 -4.36 34.14 7.97
C ALA A 23 -4.28 33.58 6.54
N ALA A 24 -3.31 32.72 6.27
CA ALA A 24 -3.12 32.07 4.97
C ALA A 24 -3.87 30.73 4.82
N ALA A 25 -4.76 30.38 5.75
CA ALA A 25 -5.48 29.10 5.77
C ALA A 25 -6.21 28.75 4.44
N GLY A 26 -6.66 29.78 3.70
CA GLY A 26 -7.30 29.66 2.39
C GLY A 26 -6.34 29.58 1.21
N THR A 27 -5.02 29.70 1.41
CA THR A 27 -4.03 29.57 0.33
C THR A 27 -4.14 28.18 -0.30
N LEU A 28 -4.24 28.13 -1.63
CA LEU A 28 -4.36 26.87 -2.35
C LEU A 28 -2.98 26.31 -2.66
N LEU A 29 -2.81 25.03 -2.38
CA LEU A 29 -1.61 24.24 -2.71
C LEU A 29 -2.01 23.20 -3.76
N HIS A 30 -1.22 23.11 -4.81
CA HIS A 30 -1.56 22.37 -6.03
C HIS A 30 -0.84 21.03 -6.12
N GLY A 31 0.19 20.80 -5.30
CA GLY A 31 0.97 19.58 -5.38
C GLY A 31 1.96 19.41 -4.23
N ILE A 32 2.79 18.39 -4.38
CA ILE A 32 3.88 18.05 -3.48
C ILE A 32 5.18 17.96 -4.27
N ALA A 33 6.29 18.44 -3.69
CA ALA A 33 7.60 18.37 -4.32
C ALA A 33 8.74 18.32 -3.28
N PRO A 34 9.94 17.84 -3.66
CA PRO A 34 11.12 17.92 -2.81
C PRO A 34 11.52 19.38 -2.50
N LEU A 35 12.15 19.62 -1.34
CA LEU A 35 12.58 20.95 -0.90
C LEU A 35 13.34 21.75 -1.98
N GLN A 36 14.16 21.06 -2.77
CA GLN A 36 15.03 21.68 -3.77
C GLN A 36 14.28 22.21 -5.00
N SER A 37 13.13 21.64 -5.31
CA SER A 37 12.38 21.95 -6.53
C SER A 37 10.97 22.52 -6.26
N ALA A 38 10.50 22.47 -5.03
CA ALA A 38 9.17 22.91 -4.67
C ALA A 38 8.98 24.42 -4.97
N GLY A 39 7.87 24.72 -5.63
CA GLY A 39 7.43 26.08 -5.93
C GLY A 39 6.42 26.63 -4.93
N PRO A 40 5.97 27.90 -5.13
CA PRO A 40 5.09 28.60 -4.17
C PRO A 40 3.71 27.97 -3.96
N GLU A 41 3.30 27.07 -4.84
CA GLU A 41 2.01 26.37 -4.76
C GLU A 41 2.16 24.89 -4.37
N GLU A 42 3.33 24.51 -3.86
CA GLU A 42 3.62 23.13 -3.53
C GLU A 42 3.97 22.96 -2.05
N VAL A 43 3.68 21.76 -1.54
CA VAL A 43 4.06 21.34 -0.19
C VAL A 43 5.32 20.50 -0.26
N SER A 44 6.21 20.73 0.71
CA SER A 44 7.39 19.91 0.93
C SER A 44 7.47 19.47 2.40
N PHE A 45 8.53 18.77 2.77
CA PHE A 45 8.79 18.37 4.15
C PHE A 45 10.28 18.30 4.44
N LEU A 46 10.63 18.41 5.73
CA LEU A 46 11.96 18.13 6.26
C LEU A 46 11.84 17.14 7.41
N ASP A 47 12.36 15.92 7.20
CA ASP A 47 12.51 14.92 8.25
C ASP A 47 13.98 14.83 8.72
N ASN A 48 14.92 14.82 7.78
CA ASN A 48 16.34 14.68 8.09
C ASN A 48 17.05 16.03 8.12
N ARG A 49 17.65 16.37 9.26
CA ARG A 49 18.40 17.62 9.50
C ARG A 49 19.56 17.88 8.53
N ARG A 50 20.05 16.83 7.85
CA ARG A 50 21.07 16.97 6.78
C ARG A 50 20.61 17.88 5.64
N TYR A 51 19.32 18.01 5.43
CA TYR A 51 18.71 18.85 4.39
C TYR A 51 18.30 20.24 4.90
N ALA A 52 18.81 20.69 6.05
CA ALA A 52 18.48 21.98 6.63
C ALA A 52 18.87 23.19 5.73
N GLU A 53 19.92 23.04 4.93
CA GLU A 53 20.31 24.05 3.92
C GLU A 53 19.28 24.13 2.78
N ALA A 54 18.79 22.97 2.33
CA ALA A 54 17.72 22.93 1.33
C ALA A 54 16.41 23.53 1.87
N LEU A 55 16.12 23.40 3.16
CA LEU A 55 14.99 24.07 3.80
C LEU A 55 15.17 25.59 3.76
N ALA A 56 16.35 26.10 4.11
CA ALA A 56 16.62 27.53 4.11
C ALA A 56 16.54 28.17 2.72
N ALA A 57 16.76 27.37 1.67
CA ALA A 57 16.76 27.83 0.27
C ALA A 57 15.44 27.49 -0.48
N THR A 58 14.49 26.80 0.16
CA THR A 58 13.26 26.38 -0.51
C THR A 58 12.36 27.54 -0.91
N ARG A 59 11.61 27.37 -1.98
CA ARG A 59 10.55 28.27 -2.43
C ARG A 59 9.16 27.62 -2.30
N ALA A 60 9.06 26.52 -1.56
CA ALA A 60 7.78 25.83 -1.33
C ALA A 60 6.75 26.79 -0.70
N GLY A 61 5.50 26.64 -1.10
CA GLY A 61 4.39 27.38 -0.48
C GLY A 61 4.18 26.99 0.99
N ALA A 62 4.39 25.71 1.32
CA ALA A 62 4.36 25.19 2.69
C ALA A 62 5.39 24.08 2.90
N VAL A 63 5.89 23.94 4.12
CA VAL A 63 6.82 22.85 4.50
C VAL A 63 6.41 22.23 5.82
N ILE A 64 6.27 20.90 5.86
CA ILE A 64 6.04 20.13 7.07
C ILE A 64 7.39 19.96 7.76
N VAL A 65 7.53 20.45 8.98
CA VAL A 65 8.79 20.42 9.74
C VAL A 65 8.53 20.09 11.20
N HIS A 66 9.56 19.53 11.86
CA HIS A 66 9.55 19.44 13.32
C HIS A 66 9.55 20.85 13.95
N PRO A 67 8.88 21.11 15.08
CA PRO A 67 8.86 22.41 15.73
C PRO A 67 10.24 23.05 15.95
N ASP A 68 11.28 22.26 16.25
CA ASP A 68 12.67 22.72 16.41
C ASP A 68 13.25 23.35 15.14
N MET A 69 12.66 23.10 13.99
CA MET A 69 13.11 23.61 12.70
C MET A 69 12.29 24.80 12.20
N ALA A 70 11.27 25.21 12.94
CA ALA A 70 10.37 26.32 12.56
C ALA A 70 11.14 27.61 12.23
N GLY A 71 12.13 27.98 13.05
CA GLY A 71 12.95 29.16 12.85
C GLY A 71 13.89 29.16 11.64
N ARG A 72 13.96 28.03 10.91
CA ARG A 72 14.74 27.89 9.67
C ARG A 72 13.89 27.94 8.41
N VAL A 73 12.57 27.96 8.55
CA VAL A 73 11.65 28.08 7.41
C VAL A 73 11.74 29.51 6.87
N PRO A 74 11.96 29.70 5.55
CA PRO A 74 12.01 31.02 4.94
C PRO A 74 10.71 31.79 5.13
N SER A 75 10.78 33.12 5.23
CA SER A 75 9.63 34.02 5.45
C SER A 75 8.54 33.94 4.35
N GLY A 76 8.88 33.46 3.16
CA GLY A 76 7.93 33.23 2.06
C GLY A 76 7.24 31.87 2.06
N THR A 77 7.64 30.97 2.96
CA THR A 77 7.15 29.60 3.06
C THR A 77 6.34 29.43 4.35
N ARG A 78 5.19 28.76 4.29
CA ARG A 78 4.36 28.47 5.47
C ARG A 78 4.90 27.25 6.22
N ALA A 79 5.12 27.41 7.53
CA ALA A 79 5.50 26.30 8.39
C ALA A 79 4.27 25.48 8.78
N LEU A 80 4.33 24.17 8.62
CA LEU A 80 3.37 23.19 9.14
C LEU A 80 4.11 22.35 10.19
N LEU A 81 3.81 22.60 11.46
CA LEU A 81 4.57 22.03 12.58
C LEU A 81 4.02 20.65 12.94
N ALA A 82 4.79 19.61 12.71
CA ALA A 82 4.46 18.23 13.05
C ALA A 82 5.60 17.57 13.81
N ARG A 83 5.28 16.79 14.85
CA ARG A 83 6.30 16.02 15.60
C ARG A 83 6.94 14.94 14.76
N GLU A 84 6.20 14.39 13.80
CA GLU A 84 6.63 13.36 12.85
C GLU A 84 6.42 13.85 11.41
N PRO A 85 7.34 14.69 10.88
CA PRO A 85 7.17 15.33 9.56
C PRO A 85 7.00 14.31 8.43
N TYR A 86 7.66 13.17 8.49
CA TYR A 86 7.56 12.13 7.47
C TYR A 86 6.19 11.44 7.46
N VAL A 87 5.60 11.22 8.63
CA VAL A 87 4.22 10.71 8.75
C VAL A 87 3.23 11.75 8.18
N GLY A 88 3.42 13.02 8.53
CA GLY A 88 2.64 14.13 7.96
C GLY A 88 2.75 14.17 6.43
N TRP A 89 3.96 14.04 5.90
CA TRP A 89 4.21 13.97 4.48
C TRP A 89 3.47 12.82 3.79
N ALA A 90 3.54 11.60 4.35
CA ALA A 90 2.86 10.44 3.77
C ALA A 90 1.34 10.66 3.66
N ARG A 91 0.73 11.28 4.68
CA ARG A 91 -0.70 11.62 4.67
C ARG A 91 -1.04 12.69 3.65
N VAL A 92 -0.20 13.73 3.54
CA VAL A 92 -0.37 14.80 2.53
C VAL A 92 -0.15 14.23 1.13
N ALA A 93 0.81 13.36 0.92
CA ALA A 93 0.99 12.68 -0.35
C ALA A 93 -0.26 11.89 -0.75
N ALA A 94 -0.87 11.16 0.19
CA ALA A 94 -2.13 10.46 -0.05
C ALA A 94 -3.32 11.41 -0.33
N LEU A 95 -3.34 12.61 0.25
CA LEU A 95 -4.35 13.63 -0.03
C LEU A 95 -4.26 14.11 -1.49
N PHE A 96 -3.05 14.43 -1.97
CA PHE A 96 -2.83 14.87 -3.35
C PHE A 96 -2.93 13.74 -4.37
N HIS A 97 -2.53 12.53 -3.99
CA HIS A 97 -2.51 11.34 -4.85
C HIS A 97 -3.29 10.18 -4.22
N PRO A 98 -4.61 10.33 -4.03
CA PRO A 98 -5.41 9.26 -3.46
C PRO A 98 -5.38 8.04 -4.37
N ALA A 99 -5.30 6.85 -3.77
CA ALA A 99 -5.48 5.63 -4.55
C ALA A 99 -6.86 5.66 -5.21
N PRO A 100 -6.95 5.38 -6.52
CA PRO A 100 -8.25 5.37 -7.19
C PRO A 100 -9.15 4.32 -6.53
N PRO A 101 -10.47 4.57 -6.35
CA PRO A 101 -11.39 3.58 -5.81
C PRO A 101 -11.48 2.34 -6.73
N PRO A 102 -11.86 1.15 -6.22
CA PRO A 102 -12.14 0.02 -7.06
C PRO A 102 -13.24 0.38 -8.08
N ARG A 103 -13.16 -0.21 -9.27
CA ARG A 103 -14.20 -0.17 -10.29
C ARG A 103 -14.96 -1.49 -10.22
N PRO A 104 -16.09 -1.57 -9.48
CA PRO A 104 -16.76 -2.82 -9.24
C PRO A 104 -17.16 -3.54 -10.52
N GLY A 105 -17.02 -4.86 -10.50
CA GLY A 105 -17.41 -5.73 -11.60
C GLY A 105 -16.32 -6.68 -12.04
N VAL A 106 -16.73 -7.63 -12.85
CA VAL A 106 -15.88 -8.67 -13.44
C VAL A 106 -15.63 -8.31 -14.90
N HIS A 107 -14.36 -8.15 -15.29
CA HIS A 107 -14.01 -7.88 -16.68
C HIS A 107 -14.41 -9.08 -17.57
N PRO A 108 -14.96 -8.87 -18.79
CA PRO A 108 -15.44 -9.96 -19.64
C PRO A 108 -14.40 -11.01 -20.04
N SER A 109 -13.10 -10.68 -19.98
CA SER A 109 -12.03 -11.62 -20.23
C SER A 109 -11.50 -12.32 -18.97
N ALA A 110 -12.03 -12.01 -17.79
CA ALA A 110 -11.70 -12.76 -16.58
C ALA A 110 -12.45 -14.10 -16.57
N ILE A 111 -11.84 -15.10 -15.96
CA ILE A 111 -12.43 -16.42 -15.77
C ILE A 111 -12.78 -16.55 -14.29
N VAL A 112 -14.05 -16.67 -13.98
CA VAL A 112 -14.54 -16.86 -12.60
C VAL A 112 -15.29 -18.18 -12.56
N ASP A 113 -14.85 -19.08 -11.69
CA ASP A 113 -15.52 -20.35 -11.49
C ASP A 113 -16.94 -20.12 -10.94
N PRO A 114 -17.96 -20.88 -11.39
CA PRO A 114 -19.33 -20.74 -10.93
C PRO A 114 -19.54 -20.96 -9.42
N GLU A 115 -18.66 -21.71 -8.77
CA GLU A 115 -18.70 -21.93 -7.31
C GLU A 115 -17.97 -20.81 -6.52
N ALA A 116 -17.28 -19.89 -7.19
CA ALA A 116 -16.63 -18.78 -6.52
C ALA A 116 -17.65 -17.74 -6.00
N VAL A 117 -17.36 -17.16 -4.86
CA VAL A 117 -18.15 -16.08 -4.27
C VAL A 117 -17.38 -14.77 -4.41
N VAL A 118 -17.88 -13.85 -5.23
CA VAL A 118 -17.26 -12.55 -5.46
C VAL A 118 -18.21 -11.46 -4.96
N ASP A 119 -17.73 -10.64 -4.00
CA ASP A 119 -18.52 -9.51 -3.51
C ASP A 119 -18.80 -8.52 -4.66
N PRO A 120 -20.03 -8.02 -4.82
CA PRO A 120 -20.41 -7.13 -5.92
C PRO A 120 -19.62 -5.80 -5.96
N SER A 121 -18.98 -5.41 -4.86
CA SER A 121 -18.11 -4.22 -4.81
C SER A 121 -16.66 -4.50 -5.20
N ALA A 122 -16.28 -5.74 -5.47
CA ALA A 122 -14.94 -6.12 -5.90
C ALA A 122 -14.71 -5.79 -7.39
N GLU A 123 -13.46 -5.53 -7.72
CA GLU A 123 -12.95 -5.32 -9.08
C GLU A 123 -12.12 -6.53 -9.51
N ILE A 124 -12.55 -7.23 -10.57
CA ILE A 124 -11.82 -8.33 -11.18
C ILE A 124 -11.33 -7.87 -12.56
N ALA A 125 -10.03 -7.67 -12.68
CA ALA A 125 -9.40 -7.09 -13.86
C ALA A 125 -9.31 -8.09 -15.05
N PRO A 126 -8.91 -7.61 -16.24
CA PRO A 126 -8.76 -8.47 -17.42
C PRO A 126 -7.85 -9.67 -17.17
N LEU A 127 -8.23 -10.83 -17.72
CA LEU A 127 -7.48 -12.08 -17.70
C LEU A 127 -7.22 -12.65 -16.28
N ALA A 128 -7.81 -12.09 -15.23
CA ALA A 128 -7.75 -12.68 -13.90
C ALA A 128 -8.50 -14.02 -13.86
N ILE A 129 -8.02 -14.96 -13.05
CA ILE A 129 -8.62 -16.26 -12.86
C ILE A 129 -9.00 -16.41 -11.38
N ILE A 130 -10.26 -16.76 -11.11
CA ILE A 130 -10.79 -17.04 -9.79
C ILE A 130 -11.26 -18.49 -9.76
N GLY A 131 -10.61 -19.31 -8.95
CA GLY A 131 -10.87 -20.74 -8.83
C GLY A 131 -12.14 -21.10 -8.06
N ALA A 132 -12.48 -22.37 -8.09
CA ALA A 132 -13.67 -22.91 -7.44
C ALA A 132 -13.68 -22.63 -5.92
N ARG A 133 -14.83 -22.25 -5.38
CA ARG A 133 -15.02 -21.95 -3.95
C ARG A 133 -14.07 -20.87 -3.39
N ALA A 134 -13.42 -20.10 -4.26
CA ALA A 134 -12.69 -18.90 -3.80
C ALA A 134 -13.68 -17.84 -3.31
N GLU A 135 -13.32 -17.15 -2.23
CA GLU A 135 -14.14 -16.09 -1.64
C GLU A 135 -13.40 -14.75 -1.75
N ILE A 136 -13.96 -13.80 -2.49
CA ILE A 136 -13.39 -12.47 -2.69
C ILE A 136 -14.24 -11.45 -1.92
N GLY A 137 -13.65 -10.89 -0.86
CA GLY A 137 -14.33 -9.95 0.03
C GLY A 137 -14.60 -8.58 -0.62
N ALA A 138 -15.34 -7.76 0.13
CA ALA A 138 -15.79 -6.44 -0.32
C ALA A 138 -14.62 -5.53 -0.73
N ARG A 139 -14.80 -4.76 -1.79
CA ARG A 139 -13.85 -3.76 -2.33
C ARG A 139 -12.46 -4.31 -2.66
N CYS A 140 -12.32 -5.63 -2.77
CA CYS A 140 -11.09 -6.24 -3.26
C CYS A 140 -10.78 -5.81 -4.69
N ARG A 141 -9.49 -5.79 -5.03
CA ARG A 141 -9.02 -5.55 -6.39
C ARG A 141 -8.12 -6.69 -6.81
N ILE A 142 -8.54 -7.42 -7.80
CA ILE A 142 -7.76 -8.50 -8.40
C ILE A 142 -7.20 -7.99 -9.73
N GLY A 143 -5.88 -7.81 -9.77
CA GLY A 143 -5.16 -7.21 -10.90
C GLY A 143 -5.14 -8.09 -12.15
N PRO A 144 -4.70 -7.52 -13.29
CA PRO A 144 -4.67 -8.24 -14.55
C PRO A 144 -3.84 -9.53 -14.47
N ALA A 145 -4.37 -10.60 -15.03
CA ALA A 145 -3.73 -11.92 -15.09
C ALA A 145 -3.30 -12.47 -13.71
N ALA A 146 -3.88 -11.99 -12.62
CA ALA A 146 -3.70 -12.59 -11.31
C ALA A 146 -4.50 -13.89 -11.21
N VAL A 147 -3.99 -14.84 -10.44
CA VAL A 147 -4.61 -16.16 -10.26
C VAL A 147 -4.94 -16.35 -8.78
N ILE A 148 -6.21 -16.52 -8.48
CA ILE A 148 -6.71 -16.91 -7.16
C ILE A 148 -7.15 -18.37 -7.28
N GLY A 149 -6.46 -19.26 -6.58
CA GLY A 149 -6.72 -20.68 -6.61
C GLY A 149 -7.99 -21.09 -5.84
N ASP A 150 -8.31 -22.35 -5.94
CA ASP A 150 -9.50 -22.95 -5.34
C ASP A 150 -9.50 -22.77 -3.81
N GLY A 151 -10.65 -22.40 -3.25
CA GLY A 151 -10.85 -22.29 -1.81
C GLY A 151 -10.03 -21.20 -1.11
N VAL A 152 -9.38 -20.32 -1.85
CA VAL A 152 -8.67 -19.14 -1.28
C VAL A 152 -9.69 -18.13 -0.76
N VAL A 153 -9.45 -17.57 0.43
CA VAL A 153 -10.32 -16.55 1.02
C VAL A 153 -9.57 -15.24 1.14
N LEU A 154 -10.15 -14.17 0.62
CA LEU A 154 -9.68 -12.80 0.78
C LEU A 154 -10.69 -11.98 1.60
N GLY A 155 -10.21 -11.40 2.70
CA GLY A 155 -10.97 -10.39 3.46
C GLY A 155 -11.22 -9.12 2.64
N ALA A 156 -11.89 -8.14 3.25
CA ALA A 156 -12.23 -6.89 2.57
C ALA A 156 -11.00 -6.03 2.24
N ASP A 157 -11.12 -5.19 1.21
CA ASP A 157 -10.11 -4.19 0.81
C ASP A 157 -8.75 -4.75 0.39
N CYS A 158 -8.67 -6.04 0.08
CA CYS A 158 -7.42 -6.65 -0.41
C CYS A 158 -7.07 -6.18 -1.83
N ARG A 159 -5.77 -6.11 -2.10
CA ARG A 159 -5.22 -5.75 -3.40
C ARG A 159 -4.26 -6.83 -3.88
N VAL A 160 -4.58 -7.47 -4.96
CA VAL A 160 -3.72 -8.48 -5.61
C VAL A 160 -3.18 -7.89 -6.89
N GLY A 161 -1.87 -7.68 -6.96
CA GLY A 161 -1.17 -7.10 -8.11
C GLY A 161 -1.24 -7.97 -9.36
N ALA A 162 -0.91 -7.37 -10.49
CA ALA A 162 -0.87 -8.08 -11.76
C ALA A 162 0.06 -9.31 -11.69
N HIS A 163 -0.34 -10.40 -12.33
CA HIS A 163 0.41 -11.67 -12.39
C HIS A 163 0.75 -12.30 -11.04
N ALA A 164 0.20 -11.82 -9.92
CA ALA A 164 0.35 -12.50 -8.64
C ALA A 164 -0.46 -13.81 -8.64
N SER A 165 -0.01 -14.80 -7.88
CA SER A 165 -0.77 -16.03 -7.67
C SER A 165 -0.95 -16.33 -6.19
N VAL A 166 -2.14 -16.77 -5.84
CA VAL A 166 -2.52 -17.11 -4.46
C VAL A 166 -3.18 -18.49 -4.50
N SER A 167 -2.64 -19.44 -3.74
CA SER A 167 -3.20 -20.78 -3.58
C SER A 167 -3.10 -21.20 -2.11
N HIS A 168 -3.95 -22.12 -1.66
CA HIS A 168 -3.91 -22.67 -0.31
C HIS A 168 -3.71 -21.58 0.77
N ALA A 169 -4.45 -20.48 0.69
CA ALA A 169 -4.21 -19.31 1.54
C ALA A 169 -5.51 -18.68 2.08
N LEU A 170 -5.37 -18.08 3.26
CA LEU A 170 -6.38 -17.23 3.89
C LEU A 170 -5.75 -15.84 4.09
N LEU A 171 -6.37 -14.82 3.53
CA LEU A 171 -5.95 -13.44 3.66
C LEU A 171 -6.97 -12.66 4.50
N GLY A 172 -6.48 -11.97 5.52
CA GLY A 172 -7.27 -11.00 6.30
C GLY A 172 -7.70 -9.80 5.48
N ALA A 173 -8.11 -8.74 6.13
CA ALA A 173 -8.52 -7.51 5.47
C ALA A 173 -7.32 -6.62 5.10
N ARG A 174 -7.43 -5.81 4.05
CA ARG A 174 -6.43 -4.81 3.62
C ARG A 174 -5.05 -5.38 3.29
N VAL A 175 -4.99 -6.66 2.94
CA VAL A 175 -3.75 -7.29 2.48
C VAL A 175 -3.40 -6.78 1.08
N THR A 176 -2.14 -6.41 0.88
CA THR A 176 -1.63 -5.98 -0.42
C THR A 176 -0.55 -6.94 -0.91
N LEU A 177 -0.78 -7.54 -2.07
CA LEU A 177 0.20 -8.33 -2.79
C LEU A 177 0.66 -7.53 -4.01
N HIS A 178 1.94 -7.21 -4.08
CA HIS A 178 2.50 -6.50 -5.23
C HIS A 178 2.61 -7.40 -6.47
N PRO A 179 2.83 -6.83 -7.67
CA PRO A 179 2.87 -7.62 -8.91
C PRO A 179 3.85 -8.80 -8.84
N GLY A 180 3.41 -9.94 -9.33
CA GLY A 180 4.23 -11.14 -9.38
C GLY A 180 4.44 -11.88 -8.06
N ALA A 181 3.89 -11.41 -6.93
CA ALA A 181 3.97 -12.15 -5.66
C ALA A 181 3.35 -13.56 -5.78
N ARG A 182 3.96 -14.55 -5.14
CA ARG A 182 3.55 -15.96 -5.18
C ARG A 182 3.23 -16.41 -3.76
N ILE A 183 2.00 -16.81 -3.51
CA ILE A 183 1.53 -17.19 -2.17
C ILE A 183 0.95 -18.59 -2.22
N GLY A 184 1.42 -19.46 -1.32
CA GLY A 184 0.79 -20.75 -1.04
C GLY A 184 1.16 -21.88 -2.00
N GLN A 185 2.23 -21.73 -2.80
CA GLN A 185 2.83 -22.85 -3.50
C GLN A 185 3.46 -23.84 -2.53
N ASP A 186 3.66 -25.07 -2.97
CA ASP A 186 4.30 -26.12 -2.16
C ASP A 186 5.75 -25.71 -1.81
N GLY A 187 6.13 -25.89 -0.56
CA GLY A 187 7.50 -25.74 -0.09
C GLY A 187 8.42 -26.83 -0.63
N PHE A 188 9.72 -26.59 -0.59
CA PHE A 188 10.75 -27.54 -1.06
C PHE A 188 10.98 -28.63 0.00
N GLY A 189 10.17 -29.68 -0.06
CA GLY A 189 10.20 -30.81 0.90
C GLY A 189 10.45 -32.15 0.20
N PHE A 190 11.59 -32.81 0.51
CA PHE A 190 11.93 -34.13 -0.04
C PHE A 190 12.57 -35.01 1.02
N ALA A 191 12.17 -36.28 1.04
CA ALA A 191 12.87 -37.34 1.76
C ALA A 191 13.97 -37.96 0.86
N THR A 192 15.19 -38.08 1.37
CA THR A 192 16.28 -38.75 0.65
C THR A 192 16.13 -40.26 0.78
N THR A 193 16.17 -40.94 -0.33
CA THR A 193 16.10 -42.42 -0.43
C THR A 193 17.33 -42.96 -1.15
N ALA A 194 17.54 -44.27 -1.11
CA ALA A 194 18.64 -44.93 -1.84
C ALA A 194 18.51 -44.74 -3.37
N SER A 195 17.31 -44.47 -3.89
CA SER A 195 17.02 -44.30 -5.31
C SER A 195 16.79 -42.84 -5.73
N GLY A 196 16.99 -41.89 -4.85
CA GLY A 196 16.80 -40.46 -5.12
C GLY A 196 15.90 -39.77 -4.11
N PHE A 197 15.12 -38.75 -4.56
CA PHE A 197 14.27 -37.94 -3.71
C PHE A 197 12.80 -38.35 -3.83
N LEU A 198 12.11 -38.45 -2.70
CA LEU A 198 10.68 -38.64 -2.62
C LEU A 198 10.04 -37.33 -2.13
N ALA A 199 9.13 -36.77 -2.92
CA ALA A 199 8.43 -35.53 -2.53
C ALA A 199 7.57 -35.73 -1.27
N VAL A 200 7.64 -34.81 -0.34
CA VAL A 200 6.80 -34.76 0.86
C VAL A 200 5.61 -33.84 0.58
N PRO A 201 4.37 -34.34 0.63
CA PRO A 201 3.18 -33.51 0.44
C PRO A 201 3.15 -32.34 1.44
N GLN A 202 2.81 -31.17 0.93
CA GLN A 202 2.64 -29.96 1.73
C GLN A 202 1.16 -29.78 2.07
N LEU A 203 0.79 -29.75 3.34
CA LEU A 203 -0.59 -29.84 3.81
C LEU A 203 -1.12 -28.59 4.48
N GLY A 204 -0.22 -27.74 5.01
CA GLY A 204 -0.58 -26.47 5.63
C GLY A 204 -1.04 -25.44 4.60
N ARG A 205 -1.42 -24.27 5.09
CA ARG A 205 -1.83 -23.11 4.28
C ARG A 205 -0.85 -21.95 4.50
N VAL A 206 -1.07 -20.85 3.78
CA VAL A 206 -0.56 -19.54 4.15
C VAL A 206 -1.69 -18.74 4.81
N VAL A 207 -1.41 -18.14 5.94
CA VAL A 207 -2.30 -17.17 6.59
C VAL A 207 -1.60 -15.82 6.61
N LEU A 208 -2.15 -14.86 5.86
CA LEU A 208 -1.73 -13.46 5.94
C LEU A 208 -2.77 -12.72 6.76
N GLU A 209 -2.38 -12.21 7.92
CA GLU A 209 -3.29 -11.45 8.77
C GLU A 209 -3.58 -10.05 8.19
N ASP A 210 -4.38 -9.24 8.90
CA ASP A 210 -4.79 -7.91 8.45
C ASP A 210 -3.59 -6.98 8.19
N ASP A 211 -3.73 -6.09 7.21
CA ASP A 211 -2.75 -5.05 6.88
C ASP A 211 -1.36 -5.56 6.46
N VAL A 212 -1.24 -6.83 6.05
CA VAL A 212 0.01 -7.39 5.53
C VAL A 212 0.28 -6.87 4.12
N GLU A 213 1.54 -6.54 3.85
CA GLU A 213 1.99 -6.12 2.52
C GLU A 213 3.17 -6.97 2.05
N ILE A 214 3.05 -7.57 0.86
CA ILE A 214 4.05 -8.46 0.26
C ILE A 214 4.57 -7.84 -1.03
N GLY A 215 5.87 -7.59 -1.06
CA GLY A 215 6.58 -6.97 -2.17
C GLY A 215 6.54 -7.78 -3.47
N ALA A 216 6.91 -7.12 -4.55
CA ALA A 216 6.86 -7.70 -5.89
C ALA A 216 7.78 -8.92 -6.01
N ASN A 217 7.29 -9.97 -6.66
CA ASN A 217 7.98 -11.24 -6.89
C ASN A 217 8.42 -11.99 -5.63
N SER A 218 8.04 -11.55 -4.44
CA SER A 218 8.27 -12.32 -3.20
C SER A 218 7.46 -13.60 -3.20
N THR A 219 7.99 -14.64 -2.56
CA THR A 219 7.36 -15.96 -2.49
C THR A 219 7.15 -16.37 -1.05
N ILE A 220 5.96 -16.90 -0.73
CA ILE A 220 5.63 -17.44 0.58
C ILE A 220 5.01 -18.83 0.37
N ASP A 221 5.78 -19.84 0.72
CA ASP A 221 5.35 -21.23 0.60
C ASP A 221 4.33 -21.59 1.69
N ARG A 222 3.41 -22.48 1.35
CA ARG A 222 2.55 -23.12 2.35
C ARG A 222 3.37 -23.96 3.32
N GLY A 223 2.89 -24.11 4.51
CA GLY A 223 3.56 -24.95 5.50
C GLY A 223 3.45 -26.43 5.17
N SER A 224 4.43 -27.20 5.63
CA SER A 224 4.48 -28.65 5.40
C SER A 224 3.30 -29.36 6.07
N THR A 225 3.14 -29.19 7.39
CA THR A 225 2.05 -29.78 8.18
C THR A 225 1.26 -28.74 8.98
N GLN A 226 1.83 -27.59 9.23
CA GLN A 226 1.21 -26.44 9.91
C GLN A 226 1.12 -25.28 8.94
N ASP A 227 0.32 -24.27 9.26
CA ASP A 227 0.20 -23.09 8.44
C ASP A 227 1.47 -22.20 8.52
N THR A 228 1.86 -21.59 7.42
CA THR A 228 2.79 -20.46 7.39
C THR A 228 1.99 -19.21 7.73
N VAL A 229 2.35 -18.51 8.81
CA VAL A 229 1.60 -17.32 9.27
C VAL A 229 2.46 -16.08 9.18
N VAL A 230 1.92 -15.03 8.56
CA VAL A 230 2.48 -13.67 8.54
C VAL A 230 1.58 -12.78 9.37
N GLY A 231 2.10 -12.27 10.49
CA GLY A 231 1.33 -11.49 11.47
C GLY A 231 0.88 -10.13 10.93
N ALA A 232 -0.19 -9.59 11.52
CA ALA A 232 -0.81 -8.36 11.11
C ALA A 232 0.17 -7.17 11.03
N GLY A 233 0.02 -6.34 10.01
CA GLY A 233 0.85 -5.17 9.78
C GLY A 233 2.26 -5.45 9.28
N SER A 234 2.63 -6.71 9.02
CA SER A 234 3.96 -7.06 8.47
C SER A 234 4.14 -6.49 7.06
N ARG A 235 5.37 -6.07 6.78
CA ARG A 235 5.79 -5.55 5.47
C ARG A 235 7.01 -6.34 4.99
N LEU A 236 6.88 -7.04 3.88
CA LEU A 236 7.97 -7.73 3.20
C LEU A 236 8.32 -6.93 1.96
N ASP A 237 9.59 -6.58 1.81
CA ASP A 237 10.07 -5.91 0.60
C ASP A 237 10.19 -6.90 -0.57
N ASN A 238 10.53 -6.41 -1.74
CA ASN A 238 10.61 -7.20 -2.96
C ASN A 238 11.64 -8.33 -2.84
N LEU A 239 11.32 -9.50 -3.39
CA LEU A 239 12.20 -10.69 -3.43
C LEU A 239 12.55 -11.19 -2.02
#